data_be895db009cc19740285adbbde7a5f9b
#
_entry.id   be895db009cc19740285adbbde7a5f9b
#
_cell.length_a   1.000
_cell.length_b   1.000
_cell.length_c   1.000
_cell.angle_alpha   90.00
_cell.angle_beta   90.00
_cell.angle_gamma   90.00
#
_symmetry.space_group_name_H-M   'P 1'
#
loop_
_entity.id
_entity.type
_entity.pdbx_description
1 polymer ?
#
loop_
_entity_poly.entity_id
_entity_poly.type
_entity_poly.pdbx_seq_one_letter_code
_entity_poly.pdbx_strand_id
1 'polypeptide(L)'
;VPVLLYGFGNTLASVALLVGLGAMLGRLLETSGGAQVLADRLLRAVGEKGAPLALGVASLLFGFPIFFDAGLVVMLPVVFSVARRLGGSVLTYALPAVGAFSVMHVFLPPHPGPVTAATFFEANVGYIILVGLICAIPTWYVSSYLFGKFSGRRIKLPVPAILGQAEDVRNPPA
;
A
#
# COMPACT_ATOMS: atom_id res chain seq x y z
N VAL A 1 7.69 11.65 -35.54
CA VAL A 1 7.00 10.38 -35.20
C VAL A 1 8.00 9.24 -34.98
N PRO A 2 9.00 8.93 -35.89
CA PRO A 2 9.91 7.81 -35.67
C PRO A 2 10.73 7.90 -34.37
N VAL A 3 11.23 9.08 -34.03
CA VAL A 3 12.01 9.33 -32.80
C VAL A 3 11.18 9.06 -31.54
N LEU A 4 9.92 9.48 -31.54
CA LEU A 4 9.00 9.23 -30.42
C LEU A 4 8.69 7.72 -30.26
N LEU A 5 8.44 7.04 -31.36
CA LEU A 5 8.18 5.59 -31.33
C LEU A 5 9.41 4.81 -30.90
N TYR A 6 10.61 5.20 -31.37
CA TYR A 6 11.86 4.59 -30.97
C TYR A 6 12.13 4.80 -29.48
N GLY A 7 11.99 6.04 -28.98
CA GLY A 7 12.18 6.36 -27.57
C GLY A 7 11.19 5.61 -26.66
N PHE A 8 9.91 5.58 -27.05
CA PHE A 8 8.88 4.82 -26.34
C PHE A 8 9.19 3.33 -26.30
N GLY A 9 9.52 2.73 -27.46
CA GLY A 9 9.84 1.30 -27.57
C GLY A 9 11.06 0.93 -26.74
N ASN A 10 12.10 1.73 -26.74
CA ASN A 10 13.33 1.49 -25.98
C ASN A 10 13.08 1.57 -24.45
N THR A 11 12.36 2.59 -24.01
CA THR A 11 11.96 2.72 -22.59
C THR A 11 11.08 1.55 -22.16
N LEU A 12 10.09 1.20 -22.98
CA LEU A 12 9.20 0.07 -22.69
C LEU A 12 9.98 -1.25 -22.60
N ALA A 13 10.91 -1.51 -23.52
CA ALA A 13 11.74 -2.72 -23.47
C ALA A 13 12.55 -2.81 -22.16
N SER A 14 13.06 -1.68 -21.66
CA SER A 14 13.88 -1.64 -20.44
C SER A 14 13.05 -1.90 -19.14
N VAL A 15 11.80 -1.43 -19.10
CA VAL A 15 11.02 -1.47 -17.86
C VAL A 15 9.88 -2.51 -17.85
N ALA A 16 9.40 -2.92 -19.04
CA ALA A 16 8.20 -3.75 -19.16
C ALA A 16 8.31 -5.09 -18.44
N LEU A 17 9.46 -5.75 -18.52
CA LEU A 17 9.66 -7.05 -17.89
C LEU A 17 9.60 -6.95 -16.36
N LEU A 18 10.30 -5.99 -15.79
CA LEU A 18 10.36 -5.82 -14.33
C LEU A 18 9.01 -5.38 -13.77
N VAL A 19 8.35 -4.41 -14.43
CA VAL A 19 7.02 -3.94 -14.05
C VAL A 19 5.97 -5.04 -14.25
N GLY A 20 6.03 -5.78 -15.36
CA GLY A 20 5.11 -6.87 -15.65
C GLY A 20 5.22 -8.01 -14.64
N LEU A 21 6.42 -8.48 -14.33
CA LEU A 21 6.66 -9.50 -13.30
C LEU A 21 6.22 -9.01 -11.90
N GLY A 22 6.51 -7.74 -11.56
CA GLY A 22 6.06 -7.14 -10.33
C GLY A 22 4.53 -7.10 -10.21
N ALA A 23 3.84 -6.72 -11.28
CA ALA A 23 2.37 -6.71 -11.34
C ALA A 23 1.78 -8.13 -11.20
N MET A 24 2.39 -9.13 -11.82
CA MET A 24 1.97 -10.54 -11.70
C MET A 24 2.12 -11.06 -10.26
N LEU A 25 3.25 -10.80 -9.61
CA LEU A 25 3.47 -11.14 -8.19
C LEU A 25 2.46 -10.42 -7.29
N GLY A 26 2.23 -9.13 -7.56
CA GLY A 26 1.22 -8.35 -6.87
C GLY A 26 -0.17 -8.96 -6.97
N ARG A 27 -0.58 -9.37 -8.17
CA ARG A 27 -1.88 -10.01 -8.39
C ARG A 27 -2.01 -11.36 -7.69
N LEU A 28 -0.95 -12.16 -7.67
CA LEU A 28 -0.93 -13.42 -6.92
C LEU A 28 -1.13 -13.21 -5.42
N LEU A 29 -0.44 -12.24 -4.84
CA LEU A 29 -0.59 -11.89 -3.42
C LEU A 29 -2.00 -11.34 -3.10
N GLU A 30 -2.57 -10.55 -4.00
CA GLU A 30 -3.93 -10.03 -3.88
C GLU A 30 -4.96 -11.18 -3.89
N THR A 31 -4.90 -12.05 -4.90
CA THR A 31 -5.89 -13.14 -5.09
C THR A 31 -5.75 -14.26 -4.05
N SER A 32 -4.58 -14.42 -3.44
CA SER A 32 -4.34 -15.42 -2.38
C SER A 32 -4.90 -15.01 -1.01
N GLY A 33 -5.42 -13.78 -0.85
CA GLY A 33 -5.83 -13.24 0.45
C GLY A 33 -4.68 -12.92 1.39
N GLY A 34 -3.45 -12.88 0.89
CA GLY A 34 -2.23 -12.68 1.68
C GLY A 34 -2.23 -11.38 2.49
N ALA A 35 -2.84 -10.31 1.96
CA ALA A 35 -2.94 -9.03 2.65
C ALA A 35 -3.77 -9.12 3.93
N GLN A 36 -4.91 -9.80 3.88
CA GLN A 36 -5.80 -10.00 5.04
C GLN A 36 -5.10 -10.84 6.12
N VAL A 37 -4.49 -11.94 5.72
CA VAL A 37 -3.77 -12.82 6.65
C VAL A 37 -2.61 -12.09 7.33
N LEU A 38 -1.85 -11.29 6.57
CA LEU A 38 -0.74 -10.50 7.11
C LEU A 38 -1.24 -9.44 8.10
N ALA A 39 -2.28 -8.68 7.73
CA ALA A 39 -2.88 -7.68 8.59
C ALA A 39 -3.41 -8.30 9.89
N ASP A 40 -4.12 -9.43 9.83
CA ASP A 40 -4.64 -10.13 10.99
C ASP A 40 -3.54 -10.66 11.92
N ARG A 41 -2.44 -11.18 11.38
CA ARG A 41 -1.30 -11.63 12.18
C ARG A 41 -0.64 -10.46 12.91
N LEU A 42 -0.41 -9.35 12.20
CA LEU A 42 0.19 -8.16 12.79
C LEU A 42 -0.74 -7.51 13.84
N LEU A 43 -2.04 -7.45 13.59
CA LEU A 43 -3.03 -6.97 14.57
C LEU A 43 -3.01 -7.83 15.85
N ARG A 44 -2.93 -9.15 15.72
CA ARG A 44 -2.81 -10.03 16.89
C ARG A 44 -1.52 -9.83 17.65
N ALA A 45 -0.40 -9.55 16.95
CA ALA A 45 0.92 -9.39 17.58
C ALA A 45 1.04 -8.07 18.36
N VAL A 46 0.49 -6.96 17.84
CA VAL A 46 0.63 -5.62 18.45
C VAL A 46 -0.58 -5.18 19.27
N GLY A 47 -1.67 -5.92 19.20
CA GLY A 47 -2.93 -5.62 19.89
C GLY A 47 -3.67 -4.40 19.35
N GLU A 48 -4.80 -4.08 19.98
CA GLU A 48 -5.72 -3.03 19.49
C GLU A 48 -5.12 -1.62 19.48
N LYS A 49 -4.31 -1.29 20.48
CA LYS A 49 -3.63 0.02 20.55
C LYS A 49 -2.61 0.22 19.44
N GLY A 50 -2.03 -0.87 18.94
CA GLY A 50 -1.08 -0.89 17.84
C GLY A 50 -1.71 -1.05 16.45
N ALA A 51 -3.04 -1.14 16.34
CA ALA A 51 -3.73 -1.40 15.08
C ALA A 51 -3.36 -0.44 13.94
N PRO A 52 -3.24 0.89 14.13
CA PRO A 52 -2.79 1.79 13.06
C PRO A 52 -1.39 1.47 12.56
N LEU A 53 -0.48 1.09 13.47
CA LEU A 53 0.88 0.68 13.12
C LEU A 53 0.88 -0.65 12.35
N ALA A 54 0.11 -1.63 12.84
CA ALA A 54 -0.02 -2.94 12.20
C ALA A 54 -0.54 -2.85 10.76
N LEU A 55 -1.59 -2.06 10.55
CA LEU A 55 -2.15 -1.81 9.21
C LEU A 55 -1.15 -1.12 8.30
N GLY A 56 -0.43 -0.11 8.82
CA GLY A 56 0.59 0.57 8.06
C GLY A 56 1.77 -0.34 7.68
N VAL A 57 2.28 -1.14 8.62
CA VAL A 57 3.38 -2.10 8.36
C VAL A 57 2.92 -3.20 7.40
N ALA A 58 1.70 -3.74 7.56
CA ALA A 58 1.14 -4.69 6.60
C ALA A 58 1.08 -4.09 5.19
N SER A 59 0.64 -2.83 5.08
CA SER A 59 0.57 -2.11 3.81
C SER A 59 1.94 -1.78 3.23
N LEU A 60 2.97 -1.53 4.04
CA LEU A 60 4.35 -1.39 3.56
C LEU A 60 4.85 -2.70 2.93
N LEU A 61 4.69 -3.82 3.63
CA LEU A 61 5.14 -5.12 3.15
C LEU A 61 4.36 -5.55 1.90
N PHE A 62 3.05 -5.35 1.91
CA PHE A 62 2.17 -5.71 0.80
C PHE A 62 2.32 -4.78 -0.39
N GLY A 63 2.57 -3.50 -0.14
CA GLY A 63 2.76 -2.46 -1.16
C GLY A 63 4.10 -2.54 -1.89
N PHE A 64 5.06 -3.34 -1.41
CA PHE A 64 6.33 -3.51 -2.09
C PHE A 64 6.17 -4.11 -3.50
N PRO A 65 5.45 -5.26 -3.69
CA PRO A 65 5.24 -5.85 -5.01
C PRO A 65 3.97 -5.38 -5.73
N ILE A 66 3.05 -4.67 -5.05
CA ILE A 66 1.71 -4.36 -5.58
C ILE A 66 1.58 -2.88 -5.88
N PHE A 67 0.95 -2.55 -7.01
CA PHE A 67 0.60 -1.19 -7.35
C PHE A 67 -0.32 -0.55 -6.31
N PHE A 68 -0.16 0.76 -6.11
CA PHE A 68 -0.91 1.55 -5.14
C PHE A 68 -2.42 1.28 -5.20
N ASP A 69 -3.01 1.39 -6.38
CA ASP A 69 -4.46 1.27 -6.56
C ASP A 69 -4.97 -0.12 -6.15
N ALA A 70 -4.33 -1.17 -6.65
CA ALA A 70 -4.71 -2.55 -6.36
C ALA A 70 -4.53 -2.87 -4.86
N GLY A 71 -3.39 -2.49 -4.28
CA GLY A 71 -3.12 -2.69 -2.86
C GLY A 71 -4.11 -1.96 -1.96
N LEU A 72 -4.47 -0.73 -2.32
CA LEU A 72 -5.44 0.06 -1.58
C LEU A 72 -6.84 -0.57 -1.62
N VAL A 73 -7.31 -1.00 -2.78
CA VAL A 73 -8.63 -1.66 -2.92
C VAL A 73 -8.72 -2.91 -2.04
N VAL A 74 -7.65 -3.70 -1.96
CA VAL A 74 -7.62 -4.91 -1.12
C VAL A 74 -7.56 -4.59 0.37
N MET A 75 -6.81 -3.55 0.76
CA MET A 75 -6.63 -3.19 2.18
C MET A 75 -7.76 -2.34 2.75
N LEU A 76 -8.52 -1.60 1.93
CA LEU A 76 -9.62 -0.76 2.43
C LEU A 76 -10.67 -1.52 3.25
N PRO A 77 -11.18 -2.70 2.83
CA PRO A 77 -12.10 -3.49 3.64
C PRO A 77 -11.53 -3.86 5.01
N VAL A 78 -10.24 -4.22 5.08
CA VAL A 78 -9.54 -4.54 6.33
C VAL A 78 -9.45 -3.31 7.23
N VAL A 79 -9.04 -2.17 6.67
CA VAL A 79 -8.96 -0.88 7.38
C VAL A 79 -10.33 -0.50 7.95
N PHE A 80 -11.40 -0.60 7.16
CA PHE A 80 -12.74 -0.26 7.60
C PHE A 80 -13.29 -1.22 8.64
N SER A 81 -13.03 -2.52 8.51
CA SER A 81 -13.40 -3.53 9.51
C SER A 81 -12.74 -3.24 10.86
N VAL A 82 -11.42 -2.95 10.85
CA VAL A 82 -10.69 -2.58 12.06
C VAL A 82 -11.20 -1.27 12.65
N ALA A 83 -11.45 -0.26 11.83
CA ALA A 83 -11.96 1.05 12.27
C ALA A 83 -13.37 0.94 12.89
N ARG A 84 -14.24 0.08 12.34
CA ARG A 84 -15.57 -0.22 12.95
C ARG A 84 -15.42 -0.93 14.28
N ARG A 85 -14.57 -1.94 14.36
CA ARG A 85 -14.39 -2.75 15.58
C ARG A 85 -13.80 -1.97 16.73
N LEU A 86 -12.76 -1.15 16.45
CA LEU A 86 -12.03 -0.42 17.48
C LEU A 86 -12.58 0.99 17.74
N GLY A 87 -13.41 1.49 16.81
CA GLY A 87 -13.98 2.83 16.90
C GLY A 87 -13.00 3.95 16.58
N GLY A 88 -13.43 5.19 16.79
CA GLY A 88 -12.63 6.38 16.51
C GLY A 88 -12.77 6.87 15.07
N SER A 89 -11.79 7.64 14.61
CA SER A 89 -11.76 8.17 13.25
C SER A 89 -11.12 7.18 12.28
N VAL A 90 -11.76 6.98 11.13
CA VAL A 90 -11.20 6.14 10.06
C VAL A 90 -9.83 6.63 9.59
N LEU A 91 -9.55 7.94 9.71
CA LEU A 91 -8.26 8.51 9.34
C LEU A 91 -7.09 7.92 10.15
N THR A 92 -7.33 7.54 11.41
CA THR A 92 -6.31 6.92 12.26
C THR A 92 -5.78 5.62 11.68
N TYR A 93 -6.61 4.88 10.98
CA TYR A 93 -6.31 3.57 10.42
C TYR A 93 -5.99 3.64 8.92
N ALA A 94 -6.70 4.49 8.18
CA ALA A 94 -6.57 4.60 6.74
C ALA A 94 -5.28 5.32 6.33
N LEU A 95 -4.92 6.44 6.96
CA LEU A 95 -3.74 7.22 6.56
C LEU A 95 -2.43 6.43 6.66
N PRO A 96 -2.16 5.64 7.73
CA PRO A 96 -0.99 4.77 7.76
C PRO A 96 -0.96 3.75 6.62
N ALA A 97 -2.10 3.16 6.26
CA ALA A 97 -2.17 2.19 5.17
C ALA A 97 -2.01 2.83 3.80
N VAL A 98 -2.75 3.90 3.51
CA VAL A 98 -2.67 4.65 2.23
C VAL A 98 -1.27 5.20 2.00
N GLY A 99 -0.69 5.84 3.03
CA GLY A 99 0.65 6.39 2.93
C GLY A 99 1.74 5.33 2.77
N ALA A 100 1.54 4.13 3.31
CA ALA A 100 2.45 3.01 3.11
C ALA A 100 2.51 2.59 1.63
N PHE A 101 1.36 2.37 1.00
CA PHE A 101 1.31 2.10 -0.44
C PHE A 101 1.90 3.24 -1.27
N SER A 102 1.64 4.50 -0.88
CA SER A 102 2.16 5.68 -1.58
C SER A 102 3.68 5.73 -1.57
N VAL A 103 4.31 5.57 -0.40
CA VAL A 103 5.79 5.63 -0.33
C VAL A 103 6.44 4.44 -1.03
N MET A 104 5.85 3.24 -0.93
CA MET A 104 6.35 2.08 -1.66
C MET A 104 6.30 2.30 -3.16
N HIS A 105 5.18 2.83 -3.66
CA HIS A 105 4.99 3.10 -5.08
C HIS A 105 5.96 4.15 -5.64
N VAL A 106 6.29 5.16 -4.83
CA VAL A 106 7.14 6.29 -5.26
C VAL A 106 8.63 5.99 -5.14
N PHE A 107 9.05 5.29 -4.08
CA PHE A 107 10.48 5.12 -3.78
C PHE A 107 11.08 3.82 -4.28
N LEU A 108 10.26 2.78 -4.52
CA LEU A 108 10.80 1.41 -4.67
C LEU A 108 10.50 0.75 -6.01
N PRO A 109 11.50 0.14 -6.66
CA PRO A 109 11.24 -0.89 -7.65
C PRO A 109 10.43 -2.05 -7.03
N PRO A 110 9.57 -2.75 -7.76
CA PRO A 110 9.42 -2.76 -9.22
C PRO A 110 8.45 -1.71 -9.79
N HIS A 111 8.08 -0.69 -9.05
CA HIS A 111 7.17 0.33 -9.54
C HIS A 111 7.77 1.13 -10.71
N PRO A 112 6.94 1.57 -11.68
CA PRO A 112 7.43 2.14 -12.95
C PRO A 112 8.31 3.37 -12.77
N GLY A 113 7.95 4.27 -11.85
CA GLY A 113 8.71 5.50 -11.61
C GLY A 113 10.16 5.24 -11.20
N PRO A 114 10.43 4.53 -10.08
CA PRO A 114 11.76 4.16 -9.65
C PRO A 114 12.55 3.33 -10.68
N VAL A 115 11.87 2.39 -11.38
CA VAL A 115 12.51 1.58 -12.43
C VAL A 115 12.94 2.43 -13.61
N THR A 116 12.08 3.35 -14.05
CA THR A 116 12.39 4.26 -15.15
C THR A 116 13.57 5.19 -14.78
N ALA A 117 13.54 5.76 -13.57
CA ALA A 117 14.64 6.59 -13.07
C ALA A 117 15.96 5.79 -13.01
N ALA A 118 15.91 4.55 -12.49
CA ALA A 118 17.07 3.66 -12.46
C ALA A 118 17.68 3.45 -13.85
N THR A 119 16.83 3.23 -14.84
CA THR A 119 17.27 3.02 -16.23
C THR A 119 17.91 4.27 -16.82
N PHE A 120 17.32 5.46 -16.62
CA PHE A 120 17.88 6.71 -17.15
C PHE A 120 19.20 7.12 -16.50
N PHE A 121 19.37 6.84 -15.23
CA PHE A 121 20.61 7.14 -14.49
C PHE A 121 21.63 6.00 -14.52
N GLU A 122 21.35 4.91 -15.24
CA GLU A 122 22.18 3.69 -15.28
C GLU A 122 22.52 3.17 -13.87
N ALA A 123 21.58 3.37 -12.92
CA ALA A 123 21.78 3.08 -11.53
C ALA A 123 21.48 1.61 -11.20
N ASN A 124 22.22 1.07 -10.24
CA ASN A 124 21.96 -0.29 -9.76
C ASN A 124 20.66 -0.36 -8.98
N VAL A 125 19.72 -1.20 -9.44
CA VAL A 125 18.39 -1.36 -8.85
C VAL A 125 18.46 -1.79 -7.37
N GLY A 126 19.43 -2.62 -6.99
CA GLY A 126 19.64 -3.03 -5.60
C GLY A 126 19.95 -1.87 -4.67
N TYR A 127 20.81 -0.94 -5.11
CA TYR A 127 21.08 0.29 -4.34
C TYR A 127 19.86 1.19 -4.25
N ILE A 128 19.05 1.29 -5.31
CA ILE A 128 17.81 2.07 -5.29
C ILE A 128 16.82 1.50 -4.29
N ILE A 129 16.69 0.16 -4.20
CA ILE A 129 15.85 -0.48 -3.18
C ILE A 129 16.34 -0.14 -1.77
N LEU A 130 17.64 -0.24 -1.51
CA LEU A 130 18.19 0.06 -0.17
C LEU A 130 17.98 1.52 0.23
N VAL A 131 18.36 2.45 -0.63
CA VAL A 131 18.19 3.89 -0.39
C VAL A 131 16.71 4.25 -0.32
N GLY A 132 15.90 3.67 -1.22
CA GLY A 132 14.44 3.84 -1.23
C GLY A 132 13.79 3.41 0.08
N LEU A 133 14.18 2.27 0.66
CA LEU A 133 13.69 1.83 1.97
C LEU A 133 14.10 2.78 3.10
N ILE A 134 15.37 3.23 3.08
CA ILE A 134 15.86 4.21 4.08
C ILE A 134 15.07 5.52 4.01
N CYS A 135 14.63 5.95 2.84
CA CYS A 135 13.82 7.14 2.66
C CYS A 135 12.32 6.87 2.93
N ALA A 136 11.79 5.75 2.43
CA ALA A 136 10.37 5.43 2.51
C ALA A 136 9.88 5.25 3.94
N ILE A 137 10.63 4.51 4.78
CA ILE A 137 10.21 4.18 6.15
C ILE A 137 10.06 5.43 7.02
N PRO A 138 11.06 6.34 7.14
CA PRO A 138 10.90 7.58 7.91
C PRO A 138 9.83 8.49 7.33
N THR A 139 9.76 8.61 6.00
CA THR A 139 8.74 9.40 5.32
C THR A 139 7.34 8.91 5.68
N TRP A 140 7.08 7.62 5.54
CA TRP A 140 5.83 7.01 5.94
C TRP A 140 5.51 7.23 7.43
N TYR A 141 6.49 7.01 8.30
CA TYR A 141 6.29 7.12 9.74
C TYR A 141 5.82 8.52 10.12
N VAL A 142 6.47 9.55 9.60
CA VAL A 142 6.13 10.95 9.92
C VAL A 142 4.88 11.41 9.17
N SER A 143 4.86 11.28 7.83
CA SER A 143 3.81 11.87 6.98
C SER A 143 2.48 11.11 7.02
N SER A 144 2.49 9.82 7.42
CA SER A 144 1.29 9.00 7.34
C SER A 144 0.89 8.43 8.70
N TYR A 145 1.81 7.79 9.42
CA TYR A 145 1.48 7.20 10.71
C TYR A 145 1.25 8.27 11.80
N LEU A 146 2.22 9.16 12.03
CA LEU A 146 2.06 10.21 13.04
C LEU A 146 0.97 11.22 12.64
N PHE A 147 0.96 11.63 11.38
CA PHE A 147 -0.07 12.53 10.86
C PHE A 147 -1.46 11.88 10.91
N GLY A 148 -1.59 10.61 10.64
CA GLY A 148 -2.84 9.86 10.75
C GLY A 148 -3.38 9.83 12.18
N LYS A 149 -2.50 9.60 13.16
CA LYS A 149 -2.87 9.69 14.58
C LYS A 149 -3.26 11.12 15.00
N PHE A 150 -2.54 12.12 14.53
CA PHE A 150 -2.86 13.52 14.80
C PHE A 150 -4.21 13.91 14.17
N SER A 151 -4.39 13.65 12.88
CA SER A 151 -5.61 13.98 12.15
C SER A 151 -6.83 13.24 12.70
N GLY A 152 -6.69 11.95 13.02
CA GLY A 152 -7.76 11.15 13.57
C GLY A 152 -8.21 11.58 14.98
N ARG A 153 -7.35 12.27 15.74
CA ARG A 153 -7.74 12.89 17.01
C ARG A 153 -8.50 14.22 16.83
N ARG A 154 -8.21 14.94 15.75
CA ARG A 154 -8.82 16.24 15.45
C ARG A 154 -10.09 16.14 14.62
N ILE A 155 -10.12 15.20 13.68
CA ILE A 155 -11.19 15.02 12.71
C ILE A 155 -11.83 13.65 12.95
N LYS A 156 -13.04 13.64 13.46
CA LYS A 156 -13.81 12.40 13.68
C LYS A 156 -14.59 12.06 12.40
N LEU A 157 -13.98 11.25 11.54
CA LEU A 157 -14.61 10.74 10.32
C LEU A 157 -15.08 9.31 10.54
N PRO A 158 -16.39 9.05 10.50
CA PRO A 158 -16.91 7.69 10.62
C PRO A 158 -16.64 6.86 9.37
N VAL A 159 -16.69 5.54 9.50
CA VAL A 159 -16.63 4.64 8.33
C VAL A 159 -17.92 4.81 7.52
N PRO A 160 -17.85 4.95 6.18
CA PRO A 160 -19.02 5.10 5.32
C PRO A 160 -20.00 3.91 5.46
N ALA A 161 -21.30 4.19 5.63
CA ALA A 161 -22.34 3.18 5.82
C ALA A 161 -22.50 2.22 4.62
N ILE A 162 -22.24 2.71 3.40
CA ILE A 162 -22.34 1.93 2.14
C ILE A 162 -21.42 0.70 2.15
N LEU A 163 -20.29 0.77 2.85
CA LEU A 163 -19.31 -0.32 2.92
C LEU A 163 -19.59 -1.29 4.07
N GLY A 164 -20.57 -1.00 4.93
CA GLY A 164 -21.05 -1.89 5.99
C GLY A 164 -22.09 -2.91 5.50
N GLN A 165 -22.84 -2.60 4.46
CA GLN A 165 -23.89 -3.49 3.94
C GLN A 165 -23.37 -4.68 3.13
N ALA A 166 -22.14 -4.62 2.64
CA ALA A 166 -21.54 -5.72 1.87
C ALA A 166 -21.18 -6.95 2.75
N GLU A 167 -20.99 -6.78 4.06
CA GLU A 167 -20.72 -7.88 5.00
C GLU A 167 -22.02 -8.56 5.47
N ASP A 168 -23.10 -7.79 5.67
CA ASP A 168 -24.42 -8.32 6.06
C ASP A 168 -25.05 -9.20 4.97
N VAL A 169 -24.73 -8.94 3.70
CA VAL A 169 -25.19 -9.78 2.57
C VAL A 169 -24.45 -11.12 2.49
N ARG A 170 -23.23 -11.22 3.05
CA ARG A 170 -22.47 -12.48 3.09
C ARG A 170 -22.79 -13.38 4.27
N ASN A 171 -23.33 -12.82 5.35
CA ASN A 171 -23.80 -13.55 6.53
C ASN A 171 -25.18 -13.03 6.92
N PRO A 172 -26.28 -13.48 6.29
CA PRO A 172 -27.63 -13.16 6.75
C PRO A 172 -27.81 -13.74 8.17
N PRO A 173 -28.49 -13.01 9.06
CA PRO A 173 -28.82 -13.55 10.38
C PRO A 173 -29.64 -14.82 10.23
N ALA A 174 -29.28 -15.85 11.02
CA ALA A 174 -29.94 -17.14 11.05
C ALA A 174 -31.39 -17.06 11.58
#